data_beeaf5fb9b51e7e204cd31c8cb77d105
#
_entry.id   beeaf5fb9b51e7e204cd31c8cb77d105
#
_cell.length_a   1.000
_cell.length_b   1.000
_cell.length_c   1.000
_cell.angle_alpha   90.00
_cell.angle_beta   90.00
_cell.angle_gamma   90.00
#
_symmetry.space_group_name_H-M   'P 1'
#
loop_
_entity.id
_entity.type
_entity.pdbx_description
1 polymer ?
#
loop_
_entity_poly.entity_id
_entity_poly.type
_entity_poly.pdbx_seq_one_letter_code
_entity_poly.pdbx_strand_id
1 'polypeptide(L)'
;MDRVDCVVVGAGVVGLAVARALALAGREVLILEAEAAFGTATSARNSEVIHAGIYYPQGSLKGRLCVAGRRQLYDFCNSHGVAHRRCGKLIVATDEAQIVALEQLQRHAQANGVDDLQRLDGHEMLALEPQLHAVAGLLSPSTGIIDSHALMLALLGDAERHGALLALNAPVTAITVGSAGLQVEAGGADPLQLLAHTVVNCAGHGAPILAAHTAGLDPAARPRQFFAKGSYFSLSGRTPFRHLVYPLPEPGGLGVHLTLDLAGQARFGPDVQWVEALDYRIEPERANGFYAAIRRYWPALPDASLQPAYTGIRPKISGPAEAAADFRIDGPAQHGVAGLVNLFGIESPGLTACLAIAEHVLGLLEPTALAT
;
A
#
# COMPACT_ATOMS: atom_id res chain seq x y z
N MET A 1 28.36 -15.55 15.98
CA MET A 1 27.40 -14.81 15.13
C MET A 1 26.90 -15.78 14.07
N ASP A 2 25.62 -16.08 14.11
CA ASP A 2 25.02 -17.00 13.16
C ASP A 2 24.94 -16.36 11.76
N ARG A 3 25.04 -17.22 10.75
CA ARG A 3 24.96 -16.77 9.34
C ARG A 3 23.61 -17.13 8.77
N VAL A 4 23.05 -16.23 8.00
CA VAL A 4 21.81 -16.41 7.28
C VAL A 4 21.95 -15.82 5.88
N ASP A 5 21.30 -16.42 4.89
CA ASP A 5 21.39 -15.90 3.53
C ASP A 5 20.62 -14.59 3.37
N CYS A 6 19.33 -14.56 3.72
CA CYS A 6 18.49 -13.39 3.59
C CYS A 6 17.78 -13.02 4.89
N VAL A 7 17.83 -11.75 5.27
CA VAL A 7 16.99 -11.16 6.32
C VAL A 7 15.98 -10.21 5.66
N VAL A 8 14.69 -10.42 5.92
CA VAL A 8 13.62 -9.47 5.59
C VAL A 8 13.17 -8.78 6.86
N VAL A 9 13.28 -7.46 6.92
CA VAL A 9 12.89 -6.66 8.09
C VAL A 9 11.48 -6.16 7.94
N GLY A 10 10.58 -6.64 8.81
CA GLY A 10 9.16 -6.32 8.83
C GLY A 10 8.30 -7.37 8.11
N ALA A 11 7.27 -7.85 8.81
CA ALA A 11 6.28 -8.82 8.31
C ALA A 11 4.95 -8.14 7.91
N GLY A 12 4.98 -6.95 7.33
CA GLY A 12 3.85 -6.36 6.61
C GLY A 12 3.66 -7.05 5.25
N VAL A 13 2.58 -6.70 4.54
CA VAL A 13 2.23 -7.34 3.25
C VAL A 13 3.38 -7.30 2.23
N VAL A 14 4.17 -6.24 2.21
CA VAL A 14 5.32 -6.12 1.30
C VAL A 14 6.47 -7.01 1.75
N GLY A 15 6.82 -7.02 3.04
CA GLY A 15 7.87 -7.89 3.56
C GLY A 15 7.55 -9.38 3.38
N LEU A 16 6.29 -9.77 3.61
CA LEU A 16 5.83 -11.14 3.37
C LEU A 16 5.89 -11.52 1.88
N ALA A 17 5.52 -10.61 0.97
CA ALA A 17 5.63 -10.85 -0.46
C ALA A 17 7.09 -10.99 -0.91
N VAL A 18 8.00 -10.16 -0.37
CA VAL A 18 9.44 -10.24 -0.64
C VAL A 18 10.03 -11.54 -0.08
N ALA A 19 9.70 -11.90 1.16
CA ALA A 19 10.16 -13.14 1.78
C ALA A 19 9.72 -14.37 0.99
N ARG A 20 8.45 -14.39 0.58
CA ARG A 20 7.91 -15.43 -0.31
C ARG A 20 8.71 -15.52 -1.62
N ALA A 21 8.95 -14.40 -2.28
CA ALA A 21 9.66 -14.38 -3.56
C ALA A 21 11.10 -14.89 -3.42
N LEU A 22 11.81 -14.49 -2.36
CA LEU A 22 13.15 -14.97 -2.05
C LEU A 22 13.16 -16.48 -1.74
N ALA A 23 12.22 -16.97 -0.93
CA ALA A 23 12.10 -18.39 -0.59
C ALA A 23 11.77 -19.25 -1.82
N LEU A 24 10.86 -18.79 -2.69
CA LEU A 24 10.57 -19.45 -3.99
C LEU A 24 11.79 -19.49 -4.92
N ALA A 25 12.68 -18.49 -4.82
CA ALA A 25 13.97 -18.49 -5.53
C ALA A 25 15.03 -19.41 -4.89
N GLY A 26 14.65 -20.20 -3.86
CA GLY A 26 15.53 -21.15 -3.18
C GLY A 26 16.49 -20.52 -2.17
N ARG A 27 16.23 -19.26 -1.73
CA ARG A 27 17.03 -18.58 -0.72
C ARG A 27 16.58 -18.98 0.70
N GLU A 28 17.52 -19.07 1.62
CA GLU A 28 17.21 -19.17 3.06
C GLU A 28 16.76 -17.79 3.59
N VAL A 29 15.55 -17.71 4.13
CA VAL A 29 14.95 -16.41 4.52
C VAL A 29 14.56 -16.42 5.99
N LEU A 30 15.04 -15.40 6.72
CA LEU A 30 14.59 -15.08 8.07
C LEU A 30 13.83 -13.73 8.03
N ILE A 31 12.58 -13.76 8.45
CA ILE A 31 11.74 -12.55 8.59
C ILE A 31 11.81 -12.11 10.06
N LEU A 32 12.23 -10.86 10.29
CA LEU A 32 12.29 -10.26 11.63
C LEU A 32 11.18 -9.20 11.76
N GLU A 33 10.21 -9.46 12.64
CA GLU A 33 9.08 -8.56 12.93
C GLU A 33 9.20 -7.99 14.33
N ALA A 34 9.03 -6.69 14.45
CA ALA A 34 9.12 -5.98 15.73
C ALA A 34 7.95 -6.28 16.67
N GLU A 35 6.78 -6.52 16.11
CA GLU A 35 5.53 -6.70 16.84
C GLU A 35 5.27 -8.17 17.21
N ALA A 36 4.28 -8.39 18.05
CA ALA A 36 3.85 -9.73 18.48
C ALA A 36 3.04 -10.50 17.40
N ALA A 37 2.75 -9.87 16.26
CA ALA A 37 2.04 -10.47 15.14
C ALA A 37 2.40 -9.76 13.82
N PHE A 38 2.30 -10.48 12.70
CA PHE A 38 2.51 -9.90 11.39
C PHE A 38 1.40 -8.91 11.00
N GLY A 39 1.74 -7.94 10.15
CA GLY A 39 0.77 -7.08 9.46
C GLY A 39 0.05 -6.03 10.32
N THR A 40 0.43 -5.81 11.56
CA THR A 40 -0.31 -5.00 12.55
C THR A 40 -0.28 -3.49 12.32
N ALA A 41 0.66 -2.98 11.53
CA ALA A 41 0.83 -1.55 11.23
C ALA A 41 0.00 -1.12 9.99
N THR A 42 0.64 -0.51 9.00
CA THR A 42 0.00 0.02 7.77
C THR A 42 -0.78 -1.05 7.00
N SER A 43 -0.33 -2.31 7.02
CA SER A 43 -0.95 -3.42 6.29
C SER A 43 -2.34 -3.81 6.81
N ALA A 44 -2.64 -3.59 8.10
CA ALA A 44 -3.97 -3.81 8.68
C ALA A 44 -4.85 -2.55 8.70
N ARG A 45 -4.32 -1.39 8.28
CA ARG A 45 -4.98 -0.09 8.45
C ARG A 45 -5.07 0.66 7.13
N ASN A 46 -5.75 0.05 6.16
CA ASN A 46 -5.92 0.55 4.81
C ASN A 46 -7.35 0.31 4.29
N SER A 47 -7.62 0.70 3.05
CA SER A 47 -8.95 0.57 2.44
C SER A 47 -9.24 -0.80 1.85
N GLU A 48 -8.30 -1.74 1.87
CA GLU A 48 -8.39 -3.09 1.28
C GLU A 48 -8.79 -3.09 -0.21
N VAL A 49 -8.39 -2.05 -0.94
CA VAL A 49 -8.72 -1.87 -2.36
C VAL A 49 -7.61 -2.42 -3.24
N ILE A 50 -8.00 -3.27 -4.20
CA ILE A 50 -7.17 -3.64 -5.34
C ILE A 50 -7.30 -2.53 -6.37
N HIS A 51 -6.28 -1.67 -6.44
CA HIS A 51 -6.27 -0.50 -7.32
C HIS A 51 -5.98 -0.86 -8.77
N ALA A 52 -6.59 -0.12 -9.72
CA ALA A 52 -6.33 -0.31 -11.15
C ALA A 52 -5.02 0.33 -11.64
N GLY A 53 -4.53 1.40 -10.99
CA GLY A 53 -3.34 2.15 -11.43
C GLY A 53 -3.64 3.51 -12.07
N ILE A 54 -4.82 4.07 -11.86
CA ILE A 54 -5.40 5.19 -12.61
C ILE A 54 -4.68 6.53 -12.37
N TYR A 55 -4.28 6.82 -11.12
CA TYR A 55 -3.93 8.17 -10.67
C TYR A 55 -2.44 8.48 -10.63
N TYR A 56 -1.56 7.49 -10.81
CA TYR A 56 -0.13 7.63 -10.56
C TYR A 56 0.58 8.29 -11.75
N PRO A 57 1.64 9.09 -11.52
CA PRO A 57 2.40 9.70 -12.60
C PRO A 57 2.89 8.64 -13.60
N GLN A 58 2.85 8.99 -14.88
CA GLN A 58 3.31 8.09 -15.94
C GLN A 58 4.78 7.72 -15.75
N GLY A 59 5.10 6.43 -15.89
CA GLY A 59 6.45 5.91 -15.71
C GLY A 59 6.90 5.73 -14.26
N SER A 60 6.13 6.21 -13.27
CA SER A 60 6.43 6.02 -11.84
C SER A 60 6.44 4.56 -11.43
N LEU A 61 7.18 4.23 -10.37
CA LEU A 61 7.14 2.90 -9.76
C LEU A 61 5.73 2.56 -9.27
N LYS A 62 5.04 3.52 -8.63
CA LYS A 62 3.64 3.36 -8.20
C LYS A 62 2.74 2.94 -9.36
N GLY A 63 2.83 3.62 -10.52
CA GLY A 63 2.03 3.31 -11.70
C GLY A 63 2.32 1.92 -12.26
N ARG A 64 3.58 1.66 -12.58
CA ARG A 64 4.03 0.39 -13.17
C ARG A 64 3.75 -0.81 -12.27
N LEU A 65 4.15 -0.72 -11.01
CA LEU A 65 4.01 -1.83 -10.05
C LEU A 65 2.55 -2.04 -9.63
N CYS A 66 1.70 -1.01 -9.65
CA CYS A 66 0.27 -1.16 -9.41
C CYS A 66 -0.42 -1.96 -10.52
N VAL A 67 -0.16 -1.60 -11.78
CA VAL A 67 -0.78 -2.29 -12.94
C VAL A 67 -0.32 -3.74 -13.03
N ALA A 68 0.97 -4.00 -12.86
CA ALA A 68 1.52 -5.36 -12.85
C ALA A 68 0.98 -6.15 -11.64
N GLY A 69 1.12 -5.58 -10.44
CA GLY A 69 0.73 -6.21 -9.18
C GLY A 69 -0.77 -6.52 -9.09
N ARG A 70 -1.63 -5.67 -9.67
CA ARG A 70 -3.06 -5.96 -9.75
C ARG A 70 -3.36 -7.31 -10.42
N ARG A 71 -2.71 -7.59 -11.57
CA ARG A 71 -2.89 -8.85 -12.28
C ARG A 71 -2.41 -10.02 -11.44
N GLN A 72 -1.18 -9.94 -10.96
CA GLN A 72 -0.57 -10.96 -10.09
C GLN A 72 -1.40 -11.20 -8.83
N LEU A 73 -1.94 -10.13 -8.23
CA LEU A 73 -2.71 -10.24 -6.99
C LEU A 73 -4.03 -10.98 -7.20
N TYR A 74 -4.75 -10.73 -8.30
CA TYR A 74 -5.95 -11.50 -8.61
C TYR A 74 -5.64 -12.98 -8.89
N ASP A 75 -4.56 -13.26 -9.62
CA ASP A 75 -4.14 -14.64 -9.90
C ASP A 75 -3.71 -15.35 -8.60
N PHE A 76 -2.99 -14.66 -7.73
CA PHE A 76 -2.62 -15.17 -6.42
C PHE A 76 -3.85 -15.45 -5.54
N CYS A 77 -4.79 -14.51 -5.46
CA CYS A 77 -6.01 -14.70 -4.68
C CYS A 77 -6.83 -15.91 -5.16
N ASN A 78 -6.96 -16.10 -6.48
CA ASN A 78 -7.64 -17.24 -7.05
C ASN A 78 -6.96 -18.57 -6.72
N SER A 79 -5.62 -18.63 -6.84
CA SER A 79 -4.86 -19.86 -6.61
C SER A 79 -4.72 -20.24 -5.12
N HIS A 80 -4.82 -19.26 -4.21
CA HIS A 80 -4.64 -19.46 -2.76
C HIS A 80 -5.95 -19.35 -1.96
N GLY A 81 -7.09 -19.16 -2.62
CA GLY A 81 -8.39 -19.06 -1.96
C GLY A 81 -8.53 -17.79 -1.09
N VAL A 82 -7.76 -16.73 -1.40
CA VAL A 82 -7.88 -15.44 -0.69
C VAL A 82 -9.18 -14.76 -1.11
N ALA A 83 -10.02 -14.43 -0.15
CA ALA A 83 -11.29 -13.78 -0.41
C ALA A 83 -11.09 -12.40 -1.03
N HIS A 84 -11.70 -12.18 -2.18
CA HIS A 84 -11.65 -10.92 -2.91
C HIS A 84 -12.89 -10.75 -3.79
N ARG A 85 -13.15 -9.53 -4.26
CA ARG A 85 -14.27 -9.26 -5.17
C ARG A 85 -13.92 -8.13 -6.14
N ARG A 86 -14.10 -8.35 -7.43
CA ARG A 86 -14.05 -7.31 -8.47
C ARG A 86 -15.37 -6.55 -8.48
N CYS A 87 -15.60 -5.71 -7.48
CA CYS A 87 -16.84 -4.93 -7.36
C CYS A 87 -16.88 -3.72 -8.29
N GLY A 88 -15.77 -3.37 -8.92
CA GLY A 88 -15.66 -2.15 -9.72
C GLY A 88 -15.60 -0.88 -8.88
N LYS A 89 -15.21 0.21 -9.54
CA LYS A 89 -15.13 1.54 -8.95
C LYS A 89 -15.70 2.56 -9.92
N LEU A 90 -16.58 3.42 -9.43
CA LEU A 90 -17.08 4.59 -10.13
C LEU A 90 -16.26 5.81 -9.72
N ILE A 91 -15.62 6.46 -10.69
CA ILE A 91 -15.00 7.78 -10.51
C ILE A 91 -16.00 8.79 -11.00
N VAL A 92 -16.46 9.69 -10.14
CA VAL A 92 -17.65 10.48 -10.38
C VAL A 92 -17.34 11.97 -10.52
N ALA A 93 -17.95 12.58 -11.55
CA ALA A 93 -18.10 14.02 -11.70
C ALA A 93 -19.49 14.42 -11.17
N THR A 94 -19.53 15.30 -10.18
CA THR A 94 -20.79 15.79 -9.56
C THR A 94 -21.30 17.07 -10.18
N ASP A 95 -20.52 17.69 -11.04
CA ASP A 95 -20.90 18.86 -11.84
C ASP A 95 -20.25 18.82 -13.24
N GLU A 96 -20.79 19.61 -14.17
CA GLU A 96 -20.33 19.63 -15.57
C GLU A 96 -18.90 20.18 -15.74
N ALA A 97 -18.45 21.05 -14.84
CA ALA A 97 -17.10 21.61 -14.91
C ALA A 97 -16.01 20.53 -14.69
N GLN A 98 -16.36 19.44 -14.05
CA GLN A 98 -15.46 18.31 -13.78
C GLN A 98 -15.31 17.35 -14.98
N ILE A 99 -16.13 17.45 -16.04
CA ILE A 99 -16.12 16.51 -17.18
C ILE A 99 -14.76 16.52 -17.89
N VAL A 100 -14.15 17.70 -18.09
CA VAL A 100 -12.84 17.82 -18.73
C VAL A 100 -11.74 17.10 -17.90
N ALA A 101 -11.80 17.23 -16.58
CA ALA A 101 -10.86 16.55 -15.69
C ALA A 101 -11.06 15.02 -15.74
N LEU A 102 -12.28 14.54 -15.88
CA LEU A 102 -12.60 13.12 -16.05
C LEU A 102 -11.99 12.55 -17.35
N GLU A 103 -12.08 13.29 -18.45
CA GLU A 103 -11.48 12.90 -19.74
C GLU A 103 -9.94 12.90 -19.68
N GLN A 104 -9.36 13.87 -19.00
CA GLN A 104 -7.92 13.91 -18.77
C GLN A 104 -7.46 12.71 -17.96
N LEU A 105 -8.20 12.36 -16.91
CA LEU A 105 -7.92 11.21 -16.06
C LEU A 105 -8.01 9.89 -16.85
N GLN A 106 -8.99 9.75 -17.75
CA GLN A 106 -9.11 8.55 -18.60
C GLN A 106 -7.88 8.39 -19.51
N ARG A 107 -7.47 9.48 -20.18
CA ARG A 107 -6.26 9.46 -21.03
C ARG A 107 -5.00 9.15 -20.22
N HIS A 108 -4.89 9.74 -19.03
CA HIS A 108 -3.78 9.48 -18.12
C HIS A 108 -3.72 8.01 -17.69
N ALA A 109 -4.86 7.44 -17.31
CA ALA A 109 -4.98 6.03 -16.94
C ALA A 109 -4.59 5.10 -18.10
N GLN A 110 -5.05 5.39 -19.32
CA GLN A 110 -4.69 4.64 -20.52
C GLN A 110 -3.17 4.66 -20.77
N ALA A 111 -2.52 5.82 -20.61
CA ALA A 111 -1.08 5.95 -20.71
C ALA A 111 -0.30 5.13 -19.65
N ASN A 112 -0.95 4.80 -18.53
CA ASN A 112 -0.42 3.91 -17.49
C ASN A 112 -0.73 2.41 -17.75
N GLY A 113 -1.40 2.06 -18.86
CA GLY A 113 -1.79 0.68 -19.17
C GLY A 113 -3.08 0.21 -18.47
N VAL A 114 -3.95 1.16 -18.12
CA VAL A 114 -5.31 0.87 -17.62
C VAL A 114 -6.29 1.09 -18.79
N ASP A 115 -6.58 0.03 -19.53
CA ASP A 115 -7.29 0.08 -20.81
C ASP A 115 -8.79 -0.20 -20.70
N ASP A 116 -9.27 -0.55 -19.51
CA ASP A 116 -10.62 -1.05 -19.27
C ASP A 116 -11.59 -0.01 -18.69
N LEU A 117 -11.19 1.27 -18.62
CA LEU A 117 -12.07 2.33 -18.15
C LEU A 117 -13.20 2.59 -19.14
N GLN A 118 -14.42 2.55 -18.63
CA GLN A 118 -15.65 2.81 -19.39
C GLN A 118 -16.22 4.17 -18.99
N ARG A 119 -16.42 5.04 -20.00
CA ARG A 119 -17.10 6.32 -19.77
C ARG A 119 -18.60 6.09 -19.65
N LEU A 120 -19.22 6.72 -18.67
CA LEU A 120 -20.64 6.66 -18.39
C LEU A 120 -21.20 8.08 -18.32
N ASP A 121 -22.38 8.29 -18.86
CA ASP A 121 -23.16 9.50 -18.66
C ASP A 121 -23.95 9.45 -17.33
N GLY A 122 -24.64 10.55 -16.99
CA GLY A 122 -25.40 10.64 -15.73
C GLY A 122 -26.53 9.62 -15.63
N HIS A 123 -27.18 9.26 -16.75
CA HIS A 123 -28.25 8.28 -16.78
C HIS A 123 -27.71 6.87 -16.54
N GLU A 124 -26.60 6.51 -17.18
CA GLU A 124 -25.93 5.23 -17.00
C GLU A 124 -25.39 5.09 -15.57
N MET A 125 -24.84 6.16 -14.99
CA MET A 125 -24.40 6.20 -13.59
C MET A 125 -25.56 5.95 -12.62
N LEU A 126 -26.70 6.62 -12.84
CA LEU A 126 -27.90 6.46 -12.03
C LEU A 126 -28.51 5.04 -12.17
N ALA A 127 -28.43 4.44 -13.36
CA ALA A 127 -28.88 3.06 -13.59
C ALA A 127 -28.04 2.05 -12.81
N LEU A 128 -26.72 2.28 -12.67
CA LEU A 128 -25.83 1.41 -11.87
C LEU A 128 -26.04 1.63 -10.37
N GLU A 129 -26.14 2.90 -9.93
CA GLU A 129 -26.24 3.28 -8.52
C GLU A 129 -27.34 4.34 -8.34
N PRO A 130 -28.59 3.91 -8.07
CA PRO A 130 -29.76 4.83 -8.03
C PRO A 130 -29.72 5.93 -6.97
N GLN A 131 -28.85 5.84 -5.98
CA GLN A 131 -28.66 6.85 -4.96
C GLN A 131 -27.50 7.81 -5.25
N LEU A 132 -26.75 7.56 -6.34
CA LEU A 132 -25.60 8.35 -6.72
C LEU A 132 -26.04 9.66 -7.40
N HIS A 133 -25.44 10.76 -6.98
CA HIS A 133 -25.52 12.04 -7.70
C HIS A 133 -24.23 12.23 -8.51
N ALA A 134 -24.34 12.10 -9.83
CA ALA A 134 -23.24 12.32 -10.76
C ALA A 134 -23.79 12.73 -12.14
N VAL A 135 -23.10 13.65 -12.81
CA VAL A 135 -23.43 14.08 -14.19
C VAL A 135 -22.68 13.24 -15.22
N ALA A 136 -21.54 12.68 -14.85
CA ALA A 136 -20.76 11.73 -15.66
C ALA A 136 -19.82 10.95 -14.76
N GLY A 137 -19.22 9.88 -15.29
CA GLY A 137 -18.23 9.09 -14.55
C GLY A 137 -17.37 8.17 -15.41
N LEU A 138 -16.43 7.52 -14.76
CA LEU A 138 -15.66 6.40 -15.31
C LEU A 138 -15.90 5.16 -14.44
N LEU A 139 -16.33 4.07 -15.04
CA LEU A 139 -16.30 2.76 -14.40
C LEU A 139 -14.93 2.12 -14.61
N SER A 140 -14.31 1.67 -13.52
CA SER A 140 -13.08 0.86 -13.51
C SER A 140 -13.43 -0.57 -13.10
N PRO A 141 -13.67 -1.49 -14.05
CA PRO A 141 -14.12 -2.85 -13.75
C PRO A 141 -13.04 -3.69 -13.04
N SER A 142 -11.77 -3.38 -13.28
CA SER A 142 -10.64 -4.10 -12.70
C SER A 142 -10.30 -3.69 -11.26
N THR A 143 -10.92 -2.63 -10.74
CA THR A 143 -10.81 -2.29 -9.32
C THR A 143 -11.64 -3.27 -8.48
N GLY A 144 -11.11 -3.66 -7.33
CA GLY A 144 -11.80 -4.58 -6.42
C GLY A 144 -11.41 -4.37 -4.97
N ILE A 145 -11.82 -5.32 -4.14
CA ILE A 145 -11.53 -5.38 -2.71
C ILE A 145 -11.01 -6.77 -2.33
N ILE A 146 -10.26 -6.84 -1.24
CA ILE A 146 -9.57 -8.05 -0.79
C ILE A 146 -9.59 -8.15 0.73
N ASP A 147 -9.57 -9.37 1.25
CA ASP A 147 -9.18 -9.63 2.63
C ASP A 147 -7.64 -9.52 2.74
N SER A 148 -7.16 -8.40 3.26
CA SER A 148 -5.73 -8.14 3.40
C SER A 148 -5.04 -9.04 4.42
N HIS A 149 -5.77 -9.49 5.45
CA HIS A 149 -5.23 -10.41 6.44
C HIS A 149 -5.07 -11.82 5.85
N ALA A 150 -6.09 -12.33 5.16
CA ALA A 150 -6.00 -13.62 4.45
C ALA A 150 -4.90 -13.61 3.39
N LEU A 151 -4.70 -12.48 2.68
CA LEU A 151 -3.57 -12.31 1.77
C LEU A 151 -2.22 -12.49 2.47
N MET A 152 -2.01 -11.78 3.59
CA MET A 152 -0.77 -11.87 4.34
C MET A 152 -0.52 -13.26 4.90
N LEU A 153 -1.56 -13.93 5.39
CA LEU A 153 -1.48 -15.30 5.88
C LEU A 153 -1.09 -16.27 4.75
N ALA A 154 -1.66 -16.12 3.55
CA ALA A 154 -1.31 -16.93 2.39
C ALA A 154 0.13 -16.70 1.92
N LEU A 155 0.60 -15.43 1.92
CA LEU A 155 1.98 -15.09 1.58
C LEU A 155 2.98 -15.70 2.59
N LEU A 156 2.66 -15.61 3.89
CA LEU A 156 3.48 -16.21 4.94
C LEU A 156 3.52 -17.74 4.79
N GLY A 157 2.37 -18.39 4.64
CA GLY A 157 2.29 -19.83 4.48
C GLY A 157 3.05 -20.34 3.25
N ASP A 158 3.06 -19.58 2.14
CA ASP A 158 3.88 -19.89 0.97
C ASP A 158 5.38 -19.77 1.30
N ALA A 159 5.79 -18.69 1.97
CA ALA A 159 7.18 -18.47 2.36
C ALA A 159 7.68 -19.59 3.27
N GLU A 160 6.91 -19.96 4.30
CA GLU A 160 7.23 -21.03 5.26
C GLU A 160 7.29 -22.41 4.59
N ARG A 161 6.40 -22.73 3.65
CA ARG A 161 6.47 -23.98 2.87
C ARG A 161 7.76 -24.10 2.05
N HIS A 162 8.39 -22.96 1.74
CA HIS A 162 9.67 -22.91 1.03
C HIS A 162 10.86 -22.62 1.96
N GLY A 163 10.69 -22.82 3.28
CA GLY A 163 11.76 -22.78 4.26
C GLY A 163 12.02 -21.42 4.91
N ALA A 164 11.20 -20.40 4.65
CA ALA A 164 11.33 -19.15 5.38
C ALA A 164 10.90 -19.32 6.84
N LEU A 165 11.54 -18.56 7.74
CA LEU A 165 11.23 -18.53 9.17
C LEU A 165 10.76 -17.12 9.56
N LEU A 166 9.75 -17.04 10.41
CA LEU A 166 9.27 -15.78 11.00
C LEU A 166 9.63 -15.72 12.48
N ALA A 167 10.37 -14.67 12.88
CA ALA A 167 10.64 -14.33 14.28
C ALA A 167 9.86 -13.05 14.63
N LEU A 168 8.94 -13.17 15.57
CA LEU A 168 8.15 -12.08 16.14
C LEU A 168 8.86 -11.48 17.36
N ASN A 169 8.49 -10.25 17.77
CA ASN A 169 9.12 -9.52 18.88
C ASN A 169 10.64 -9.37 18.72
N ALA A 170 11.12 -9.31 17.49
CA ALA A 170 12.52 -9.21 17.10
C ALA A 170 12.79 -7.90 16.32
N PRO A 171 12.66 -6.72 16.96
CA PRO A 171 12.88 -5.43 16.29
C PRO A 171 14.34 -5.30 15.85
N VAL A 172 14.56 -5.12 14.55
CA VAL A 172 15.89 -4.80 14.02
C VAL A 172 16.25 -3.37 14.39
N THR A 173 17.33 -3.19 15.13
CA THR A 173 17.75 -1.91 15.69
C THR A 173 18.89 -1.25 14.92
N ALA A 174 19.79 -2.05 14.33
CA ALA A 174 20.92 -1.56 13.55
C ALA A 174 21.36 -2.54 12.47
N ILE A 175 22.03 -2.02 11.45
CA ILE A 175 22.74 -2.78 10.43
C ILE A 175 24.17 -2.21 10.35
N THR A 176 25.17 -3.05 10.22
CA THR A 176 26.55 -2.64 9.96
C THR A 176 27.04 -3.29 8.67
N VAL A 177 27.47 -2.44 7.72
CA VAL A 177 28.02 -2.89 6.44
C VAL A 177 29.48 -3.32 6.66
N GLY A 178 29.78 -4.60 6.42
CA GLY A 178 31.12 -5.16 6.56
C GLY A 178 31.59 -5.86 5.29
N SER A 179 32.88 -6.20 5.24
CA SER A 179 33.46 -6.94 4.11
C SER A 179 32.96 -8.40 3.99
N ALA A 180 32.44 -8.97 5.08
CA ALA A 180 31.92 -10.35 5.11
C ALA A 180 30.40 -10.42 4.88
N GLY A 181 29.70 -9.28 4.77
CA GLY A 181 28.26 -9.18 4.65
C GLY A 181 27.68 -8.08 5.53
N LEU A 182 26.39 -8.17 5.79
CA LEU A 182 25.61 -7.23 6.57
C LEU A 182 25.36 -7.79 7.97
N GLN A 183 25.94 -7.16 8.99
CA GLN A 183 25.66 -7.51 10.37
C GLN A 183 24.33 -6.87 10.79
N VAL A 184 23.39 -7.70 11.22
CA VAL A 184 22.05 -7.28 11.66
C VAL A 184 21.96 -7.47 13.17
N GLU A 185 21.54 -6.42 13.87
CA GLU A 185 21.25 -6.44 15.29
C GLU A 185 19.75 -6.38 15.52
N ALA A 186 19.20 -7.36 16.21
CA ALA A 186 17.81 -7.34 16.63
C ALA A 186 17.71 -7.38 18.15
N GLY A 187 16.82 -6.53 18.69
CA GLY A 187 16.48 -6.44 20.10
C GLY A 187 15.37 -7.43 20.47
N GLY A 188 14.64 -7.09 21.54
CA GLY A 188 13.57 -7.92 22.09
C GLY A 188 13.99 -8.66 23.35
N ALA A 189 13.20 -9.68 23.74
CA ALA A 189 13.50 -10.47 24.95
C ALA A 189 14.77 -11.30 24.80
N ASP A 190 15.02 -11.79 23.58
CA ASP A 190 16.20 -12.59 23.22
C ASP A 190 16.98 -11.85 22.11
N PRO A 191 17.83 -10.87 22.46
CA PRO A 191 18.61 -10.11 21.48
C PRO A 191 19.52 -11.02 20.67
N LEU A 192 19.60 -10.79 19.37
CA LEU A 192 20.41 -11.59 18.45
C LEU A 192 21.25 -10.73 17.53
N GLN A 193 22.38 -11.29 17.10
CA GLN A 193 23.25 -10.73 16.07
C GLN A 193 23.47 -11.76 14.97
N LEU A 194 23.20 -11.35 13.73
CA LEU A 194 23.30 -12.19 12.55
C LEU A 194 24.26 -11.58 11.54
N LEU A 195 24.91 -12.42 10.76
CA LEU A 195 25.62 -12.01 9.55
C LEU A 195 24.81 -12.47 8.33
N ALA A 196 24.24 -11.53 7.60
CA ALA A 196 23.42 -11.80 6.42
C ALA A 196 24.15 -11.45 5.12
N HIS A 197 23.93 -12.24 4.06
CA HIS A 197 24.36 -11.87 2.72
C HIS A 197 23.43 -10.80 2.12
N THR A 198 22.15 -10.91 2.41
CA THR A 198 21.12 -9.99 1.90
C THR A 198 20.26 -9.49 3.05
N VAL A 199 19.98 -8.19 3.05
CA VAL A 199 18.98 -7.57 3.94
C VAL A 199 18.01 -6.75 3.11
N VAL A 200 16.71 -7.01 3.26
CA VAL A 200 15.65 -6.21 2.65
C VAL A 200 14.88 -5.48 3.73
N ASN A 201 15.02 -4.17 3.75
CA ASN A 201 14.36 -3.30 4.71
C ASN A 201 12.92 -2.98 4.26
N CYS A 202 11.96 -3.77 4.73
CA CYS A 202 10.53 -3.63 4.54
C CYS A 202 9.81 -3.10 5.79
N ALA A 203 10.52 -2.39 6.67
CA ALA A 203 10.05 -1.98 8.00
C ALA A 203 8.97 -0.85 7.98
N GLY A 204 8.42 -0.49 6.81
CA GLY A 204 7.35 0.51 6.70
C GLY A 204 7.72 1.85 7.33
N HIS A 205 7.05 2.22 8.43
CA HIS A 205 7.40 3.43 9.20
C HIS A 205 8.81 3.35 9.80
N GLY A 206 9.30 2.18 10.13
CA GLY A 206 10.65 1.99 10.67
C GLY A 206 11.76 2.04 9.62
N ALA A 207 11.43 1.96 8.33
CA ALA A 207 12.44 1.82 7.28
C ALA A 207 13.41 3.01 7.17
N PRO A 208 12.99 4.28 7.23
CA PRO A 208 13.92 5.41 7.27
C PRO A 208 14.77 5.45 8.55
N ILE A 209 14.19 5.04 9.69
CA ILE A 209 14.88 4.97 10.98
C ILE A 209 15.99 3.92 10.90
N LEU A 210 15.68 2.73 10.40
CA LEU A 210 16.68 1.66 10.24
C LEU A 210 17.79 2.08 9.27
N ALA A 211 17.45 2.74 8.17
CA ALA A 211 18.45 3.28 7.25
C ALA A 211 19.37 4.32 7.93
N ALA A 212 18.84 5.13 8.85
CA ALA A 212 19.64 6.06 9.65
C ALA A 212 20.60 5.33 10.62
N HIS A 213 20.20 4.15 11.12
CA HIS A 213 21.02 3.28 11.98
C HIS A 213 21.80 2.21 11.18
N THR A 214 21.94 2.39 9.86
CA THR A 214 22.79 1.52 9.02
C THR A 214 24.18 2.15 8.91
N ALA A 215 25.14 1.61 9.65
CA ALA A 215 26.54 2.02 9.58
C ALA A 215 27.14 1.61 8.23
N GLY A 216 27.80 2.53 7.55
CA GLY A 216 28.33 2.34 6.18
C GLY A 216 27.37 2.68 5.05
N LEU A 217 26.11 3.05 5.34
CA LEU A 217 25.19 3.62 4.36
C LEU A 217 25.39 5.15 4.27
N ASP A 218 25.53 5.66 3.05
CA ASP A 218 25.66 7.10 2.82
C ASP A 218 24.44 7.85 3.41
N PRO A 219 24.65 8.93 4.19
CA PRO A 219 23.55 9.78 4.66
C PRO A 219 22.62 10.29 3.55
N ALA A 220 23.12 10.53 2.33
CA ALA A 220 22.31 10.95 1.18
C ALA A 220 21.28 9.88 0.74
N ALA A 221 21.53 8.61 1.05
CA ALA A 221 20.60 7.52 0.80
C ALA A 221 19.46 7.43 1.82
N ARG A 222 19.47 8.25 2.87
CA ARG A 222 18.50 8.23 3.98
C ARG A 222 17.39 9.26 3.74
N PRO A 223 16.16 8.86 3.44
CA PRO A 223 15.08 9.82 3.22
C PRO A 223 14.59 10.44 4.54
N ARG A 224 14.00 11.64 4.44
CA ARG A 224 13.21 12.19 5.52
C ARG A 224 11.95 11.36 5.72
N GLN A 225 11.39 11.42 6.93
CA GLN A 225 10.17 10.71 7.29
C GLN A 225 9.07 11.69 7.66
N PHE A 226 7.87 11.41 7.16
CA PHE A 226 6.66 12.14 7.47
C PHE A 226 5.50 11.17 7.66
N PHE A 227 4.47 11.61 8.39
CA PHE A 227 3.31 10.79 8.70
C PHE A 227 2.03 11.51 8.23
N ALA A 228 1.28 10.85 7.34
CA ALA A 228 -0.01 11.35 6.90
C ALA A 228 -1.11 10.40 7.37
N LYS A 229 -1.74 10.77 8.48
CA LYS A 229 -2.87 10.04 9.09
C LYS A 229 -4.11 10.18 8.20
N GLY A 230 -4.89 9.12 8.09
CA GLY A 230 -6.17 9.10 7.44
C GLY A 230 -7.21 8.45 8.33
N SER A 231 -8.32 9.12 8.54
CA SER A 231 -9.44 8.63 9.33
C SER A 231 -10.46 7.92 8.47
N TYR A 232 -11.06 6.87 9.00
CA TYR A 232 -12.13 6.12 8.36
C TYR A 232 -13.37 6.11 9.24
N PHE A 233 -14.54 6.26 8.59
CA PHE A 233 -15.84 6.16 9.22
C PHE A 233 -16.66 5.05 8.54
N SER A 234 -17.33 4.23 9.33
CA SER A 234 -18.27 3.23 8.84
C SER A 234 -19.69 3.80 8.77
N LEU A 235 -20.50 3.27 7.86
CA LEU A 235 -21.92 3.58 7.78
C LEU A 235 -22.71 2.75 8.79
N SER A 236 -23.54 3.38 9.61
CA SER A 236 -24.58 2.68 10.36
C SER A 236 -25.72 2.27 9.42
N GLY A 237 -26.06 0.99 9.40
CA GLY A 237 -27.08 0.44 8.53
C GLY A 237 -26.55 -0.06 7.20
N ARG A 238 -27.46 -0.32 6.26
CA ARG A 238 -27.12 -0.91 4.95
C ARG A 238 -26.73 0.18 3.95
N THR A 239 -25.64 -0.06 3.23
CA THR A 239 -25.29 0.80 2.09
C THR A 239 -26.20 0.54 0.89
N PRO A 240 -26.60 1.58 0.13
CA PRO A 240 -27.31 1.40 -1.12
C PRO A 240 -26.37 1.09 -2.30
N PHE A 241 -25.05 1.18 -2.11
CA PHE A 241 -24.05 1.06 -3.17
C PHE A 241 -23.50 -0.36 -3.31
N ARG A 242 -23.18 -0.73 -4.55
CA ARG A 242 -22.57 -2.01 -4.94
C ARG A 242 -21.15 -1.84 -5.48
N HIS A 243 -20.82 -0.62 -5.95
CA HIS A 243 -19.50 -0.22 -6.43
C HIS A 243 -18.80 0.65 -5.41
N LEU A 244 -17.47 0.74 -5.50
CA LEU A 244 -16.72 1.79 -4.83
C LEU A 244 -17.01 3.12 -5.52
N VAL A 245 -17.14 4.22 -4.76
CA VAL A 245 -17.42 5.55 -5.32
C VAL A 245 -16.33 6.51 -4.91
N TYR A 246 -15.61 7.04 -5.90
CA TYR A 246 -14.52 7.99 -5.72
C TYR A 246 -14.87 9.29 -6.44
N PRO A 247 -15.09 10.40 -5.73
CA PRO A 247 -15.19 11.69 -6.37
C PRO A 247 -13.87 12.03 -7.06
N LEU A 248 -13.92 12.88 -8.09
CA LEU A 248 -12.70 13.42 -8.69
C LEU A 248 -11.89 14.17 -7.63
N PRO A 249 -10.55 14.08 -7.68
CA PRO A 249 -9.70 14.86 -6.80
C PRO A 249 -9.96 16.35 -6.93
N GLU A 250 -10.05 17.04 -5.79
CA GLU A 250 -10.23 18.50 -5.73
C GLU A 250 -8.97 19.19 -5.24
N PRO A 251 -8.80 20.49 -5.48
CA PRO A 251 -7.74 21.25 -4.85
C PRO A 251 -7.77 21.08 -3.33
N GLY A 252 -6.69 20.51 -2.77
CA GLY A 252 -6.57 20.25 -1.33
C GLY A 252 -6.87 18.82 -0.86
N GLY A 253 -7.29 17.90 -1.73
CA GLY A 253 -7.48 16.51 -1.32
C GLY A 253 -8.00 15.57 -2.39
N LEU A 254 -7.98 14.26 -2.10
CA LEU A 254 -8.54 13.21 -2.97
C LEU A 254 -10.06 13.06 -2.85
N GLY A 255 -10.70 13.88 -1.99
CA GLY A 255 -12.09 13.69 -1.60
C GLY A 255 -12.27 12.50 -0.62
N VAL A 256 -13.48 12.33 -0.10
CA VAL A 256 -13.84 11.20 0.76
C VAL A 256 -14.38 10.07 -0.10
N HIS A 257 -13.63 8.98 -0.18
CA HIS A 257 -14.00 7.79 -0.94
C HIS A 257 -15.06 6.97 -0.19
N LEU A 258 -15.96 6.34 -0.92
CA LEU A 258 -16.78 5.25 -0.43
C LEU A 258 -16.12 3.93 -0.86
N THR A 259 -15.79 3.09 0.11
CA THR A 259 -15.33 1.71 -0.11
C THR A 259 -16.29 0.73 0.51
N LEU A 260 -16.24 -0.52 0.07
CA LEU A 260 -17.02 -1.63 0.60
C LEU A 260 -16.07 -2.67 1.16
N ASP A 261 -16.47 -3.34 2.22
CA ASP A 261 -15.81 -4.58 2.61
C ASP A 261 -16.46 -5.80 1.91
N LEU A 262 -15.93 -6.97 2.15
CA LEU A 262 -16.44 -8.20 1.53
C LEU A 262 -17.85 -8.57 2.00
N ALA A 263 -18.28 -8.10 3.17
CA ALA A 263 -19.66 -8.24 3.66
C ALA A 263 -20.61 -7.19 3.05
N GLY A 264 -20.09 -6.23 2.28
CA GLY A 264 -20.85 -5.15 1.66
C GLY A 264 -21.11 -3.96 2.58
N GLN A 265 -20.40 -3.86 3.72
CA GLN A 265 -20.51 -2.71 4.61
C GLN A 265 -19.72 -1.53 4.05
N ALA A 266 -20.32 -0.35 4.03
CA ALA A 266 -19.65 0.85 3.53
C ALA A 266 -18.71 1.48 4.57
N ARG A 267 -17.55 1.93 4.08
CA ARG A 267 -16.58 2.76 4.80
C ARG A 267 -16.25 3.98 3.98
N PHE A 268 -16.06 5.09 4.66
CA PHE A 268 -15.71 6.38 4.04
C PHE A 268 -14.34 6.82 4.49
N GLY A 269 -13.55 7.34 3.55
CA GLY A 269 -12.19 7.79 3.79
C GLY A 269 -11.17 7.17 2.85
N PRO A 270 -9.89 7.38 3.16
CA PRO A 270 -9.41 8.22 4.26
C PRO A 270 -9.36 9.71 3.88
N ASP A 271 -9.40 10.56 4.90
CA ASP A 271 -8.94 11.94 4.78
C ASP A 271 -7.41 12.06 4.88
N VAL A 272 -6.89 13.28 5.05
CA VAL A 272 -5.46 13.54 5.24
C VAL A 272 -5.25 14.48 6.42
N GLN A 273 -4.47 14.05 7.39
CA GLN A 273 -3.99 14.84 8.50
C GLN A 273 -2.50 14.57 8.71
N TRP A 274 -1.67 15.61 8.58
CA TRP A 274 -0.25 15.49 8.88
C TRP A 274 -0.04 15.46 10.39
N VAL A 275 0.75 14.51 10.88
CA VAL A 275 1.02 14.28 12.30
C VAL A 275 2.51 14.11 12.53
N GLU A 276 2.99 14.44 13.72
CA GLU A 276 4.42 14.38 14.07
C GLU A 276 4.84 12.99 14.58
N ALA A 277 3.88 12.19 15.02
CA ALA A 277 4.11 10.86 15.57
C ALA A 277 3.02 9.87 15.16
N LEU A 278 3.27 8.58 15.38
CA LEU A 278 2.30 7.51 15.15
C LEU A 278 1.19 7.57 16.22
N ASP A 279 0.10 8.26 15.90
CA ASP A 279 -1.10 8.37 16.74
C ASP A 279 -2.33 7.87 15.97
N TYR A 280 -2.83 6.70 16.36
CA TYR A 280 -3.97 6.03 15.73
C TYR A 280 -5.32 6.40 16.34
N ARG A 281 -5.40 7.37 17.26
CA ARG A 281 -6.67 7.84 17.80
C ARG A 281 -7.49 8.52 16.71
N ILE A 282 -8.78 8.22 16.67
CA ILE A 282 -9.72 8.88 15.76
C ILE A 282 -10.37 10.06 16.48
N GLU A 283 -10.53 11.15 15.77
CA GLU A 283 -11.24 12.36 16.23
C GLU A 283 -12.67 12.30 15.67
N PRO A 284 -13.70 12.02 16.50
CA PRO A 284 -15.08 11.86 16.03
C PRO A 284 -15.64 13.07 15.29
N GLU A 285 -15.20 14.27 15.68
CA GLU A 285 -15.64 15.55 15.12
C GLU A 285 -15.28 15.71 13.63
N ARG A 286 -14.28 14.97 13.16
CA ARG A 286 -13.90 14.94 11.74
C ARG A 286 -15.03 14.43 10.85
N ALA A 287 -16.00 13.68 11.40
CA ALA A 287 -17.19 13.25 10.68
C ALA A 287 -17.93 14.40 10.02
N ASN A 288 -17.91 15.62 10.58
CA ASN A 288 -18.58 16.78 10.00
C ASN A 288 -18.08 17.11 8.58
N GLY A 289 -16.77 17.05 8.37
CA GLY A 289 -16.18 17.22 7.04
C GLY A 289 -16.52 16.08 6.08
N PHE A 290 -16.65 14.85 6.61
CA PHE A 290 -17.06 13.70 5.82
C PHE A 290 -18.49 13.81 5.32
N TYR A 291 -19.45 14.26 6.15
CA TYR A 291 -20.84 14.49 5.72
C TYR A 291 -20.90 15.46 4.54
N ALA A 292 -20.18 16.58 4.62
CA ALA A 292 -20.16 17.57 3.56
C ALA A 292 -19.59 17.00 2.25
N ALA A 293 -18.49 16.25 2.32
CA ALA A 293 -17.85 15.67 1.14
C ALA A 293 -18.69 14.53 0.52
N ILE A 294 -19.25 13.65 1.33
CA ILE A 294 -20.05 12.50 0.86
C ILE A 294 -21.36 12.97 0.23
N ARG A 295 -22.04 13.96 0.81
CA ARG A 295 -23.32 14.47 0.31
C ARG A 295 -23.23 15.12 -1.06
N ARG A 296 -22.05 15.41 -1.56
CA ARG A 296 -21.85 15.86 -2.95
C ARG A 296 -22.19 14.78 -3.95
N TYR A 297 -21.85 13.52 -3.66
CA TYR A 297 -22.17 12.38 -4.53
C TYR A 297 -23.28 11.48 -3.98
N TRP A 298 -23.60 11.58 -2.69
CA TRP A 298 -24.74 10.91 -2.05
C TRP A 298 -25.54 11.86 -1.18
N PRO A 299 -26.40 12.71 -1.77
CA PRO A 299 -27.16 13.71 -1.02
C PRO A 299 -28.07 13.14 0.07
N ALA A 300 -28.56 11.89 -0.12
CA ALA A 300 -29.45 11.22 0.80
C ALA A 300 -28.72 10.55 2.01
N LEU A 301 -27.41 10.79 2.21
CA LEU A 301 -26.70 10.28 3.38
C LEU A 301 -27.40 10.74 4.68
N PRO A 302 -27.91 9.80 5.51
CA PRO A 302 -28.63 10.15 6.74
C PRO A 302 -27.73 10.86 7.76
N ASP A 303 -28.32 11.75 8.54
CA ASP A 303 -27.62 12.36 9.68
C ASP A 303 -27.26 11.32 10.73
N ALA A 304 -26.19 11.55 11.49
CA ALA A 304 -25.69 10.68 12.55
C ALA A 304 -25.38 9.21 12.13
N SER A 305 -25.28 8.95 10.81
CA SER A 305 -25.04 7.61 10.26
C SER A 305 -23.56 7.21 10.18
N LEU A 306 -22.64 8.16 10.33
CA LEU A 306 -21.20 7.89 10.29
C LEU A 306 -20.68 7.58 11.70
N GLN A 307 -20.04 6.43 11.84
CA GLN A 307 -19.42 6.01 13.10
C GLN A 307 -17.89 5.95 12.94
N PRO A 308 -17.12 6.44 13.91
CA PRO A 308 -15.66 6.28 13.90
C PRO A 308 -15.29 4.79 13.74
N ALA A 309 -14.41 4.46 12.80
CA ALA A 309 -13.98 3.08 12.57
C ALA A 309 -12.51 2.88 12.98
N TYR A 310 -11.58 3.36 12.19
CA TYR A 310 -10.15 3.27 12.46
C TYR A 310 -9.39 4.39 11.76
N THR A 311 -8.09 4.48 12.06
CA THR A 311 -7.15 5.35 11.35
C THR A 311 -6.00 4.53 10.79
N GLY A 312 -5.48 4.95 9.64
CA GLY A 312 -4.22 4.47 9.07
C GLY A 312 -3.24 5.62 8.96
N ILE A 313 -1.94 5.33 9.01
CA ILE A 313 -0.89 6.33 8.80
C ILE A 313 -0.07 5.92 7.60
N ARG A 314 0.09 6.83 6.64
CA ARG A 314 0.88 6.58 5.43
C ARG A 314 2.35 6.89 5.73
N PRO A 315 3.28 5.97 5.41
CA PRO A 315 4.74 6.23 5.53
C PRO A 315 5.17 7.14 4.37
N LYS A 316 5.25 8.44 4.64
CA LYS A 316 5.63 9.44 3.65
C LYS A 316 7.12 9.75 3.71
N ILE A 317 7.71 10.03 2.54
CA ILE A 317 9.10 10.54 2.39
C ILE A 317 9.14 11.93 1.76
N SER A 318 7.97 12.53 1.53
CA SER A 318 7.79 13.94 1.16
C SER A 318 6.80 14.60 2.11
N GLY A 319 7.03 15.87 2.44
CA GLY A 319 6.23 16.64 3.38
C GLY A 319 4.96 17.26 2.78
N PRO A 320 4.15 17.95 3.60
CA PRO A 320 2.85 18.50 3.18
C PRO A 320 2.94 19.57 2.09
N ALA A 321 4.05 20.29 1.99
CA ALA A 321 4.29 21.33 1.00
C ALA A 321 5.02 20.83 -0.25
N GLU A 322 5.32 19.54 -0.32
CA GLU A 322 6.08 18.93 -1.41
C GLU A 322 5.15 18.09 -2.29
N ALA A 323 5.54 17.89 -3.56
CA ALA A 323 4.87 16.94 -4.41
C ALA A 323 4.92 15.52 -3.80
N ALA A 324 3.86 14.75 -3.98
CA ALA A 324 3.82 13.38 -3.48
C ALA A 324 4.94 12.55 -4.10
N ALA A 325 5.82 12.00 -3.27
CA ALA A 325 6.91 11.15 -3.73
C ALA A 325 6.39 9.82 -4.32
N ASP A 326 7.13 9.30 -5.27
CA ASP A 326 6.97 7.93 -5.75
C ASP A 326 7.44 6.91 -4.69
N PHE A 327 7.24 5.62 -4.92
CA PHE A 327 7.96 4.58 -4.19
C PHE A 327 9.46 4.76 -4.40
N ARG A 328 10.22 4.65 -3.34
CA ARG A 328 11.66 4.65 -3.39
C ARG A 328 12.16 3.28 -2.95
N ILE A 329 12.70 2.53 -3.91
CA ILE A 329 13.25 1.19 -3.71
C ILE A 329 14.70 1.26 -4.15
N ASP A 330 15.58 1.40 -3.17
CA ASP A 330 17.02 1.59 -3.40
C ASP A 330 17.76 0.27 -3.21
N GLY A 331 18.41 -0.20 -4.24
CA GLY A 331 19.30 -1.35 -4.22
C GLY A 331 20.78 -0.96 -4.29
N PRO A 332 21.67 -1.94 -4.49
CA PRO A 332 23.11 -1.71 -4.56
C PRO A 332 23.55 -0.66 -5.59
N ALA A 333 22.86 -0.55 -6.72
CA ALA A 333 23.16 0.42 -7.75
C ALA A 333 22.91 1.89 -7.31
N GLN A 334 22.00 2.12 -6.36
CA GLN A 334 21.67 3.45 -5.86
C GLN A 334 22.55 3.91 -4.70
N HIS A 335 22.94 3.01 -3.81
CA HIS A 335 23.68 3.37 -2.57
C HIS A 335 25.02 2.66 -2.39
N GLY A 336 25.45 1.81 -3.33
CA GLY A 336 26.75 1.15 -3.31
C GLY A 336 26.93 0.03 -2.31
N VAL A 337 25.91 -0.35 -1.53
CA VAL A 337 26.00 -1.42 -0.50
C VAL A 337 25.47 -2.73 -1.08
N ALA A 338 26.38 -3.66 -1.32
CA ALA A 338 26.03 -4.98 -1.84
C ALA A 338 25.09 -5.73 -0.86
N GLY A 339 24.06 -6.39 -1.40
CA GLY A 339 23.10 -7.19 -0.64
C GLY A 339 22.05 -6.39 0.16
N LEU A 340 22.13 -5.06 0.22
CA LEU A 340 21.11 -4.24 0.89
C LEU A 340 20.08 -3.73 -0.11
N VAL A 341 18.79 -3.84 0.25
CA VAL A 341 17.69 -3.18 -0.45
C VAL A 341 16.82 -2.45 0.56
N ASN A 342 16.55 -1.17 0.33
CA ASN A 342 15.69 -0.36 1.20
C ASN A 342 14.40 0.02 0.47
N LEU A 343 13.24 -0.16 1.14
CA LEU A 343 11.94 0.24 0.63
C LEU A 343 11.39 1.39 1.45
N PHE A 344 11.24 2.55 0.83
CA PHE A 344 10.77 3.77 1.49
C PHE A 344 9.49 4.30 0.83
N GLY A 345 8.61 4.89 1.63
CA GLY A 345 7.41 5.53 1.12
C GLY A 345 6.41 4.55 0.51
N ILE A 346 6.42 3.28 0.93
CA ILE A 346 5.49 2.28 0.41
C ILE A 346 4.13 2.46 1.08
N GLU A 347 3.37 3.42 0.58
CA GLU A 347 1.97 3.69 0.89
C GLU A 347 1.04 3.08 -0.18
N SER A 348 -0.20 3.58 -0.37
CA SER A 348 -1.02 3.19 -1.53
C SER A 348 -0.25 3.51 -2.85
N PRO A 349 -0.17 2.54 -3.77
CA PRO A 349 -0.87 1.26 -3.86
C PRO A 349 -0.07 0.03 -3.36
N GLY A 350 0.72 0.11 -2.32
CA GLY A 350 1.64 -0.93 -1.85
C GLY A 350 0.99 -2.30 -1.64
N LEU A 351 -0.25 -2.35 -1.14
CA LEU A 351 -1.02 -3.60 -1.01
C LEU A 351 -1.22 -4.26 -2.38
N THR A 352 -1.75 -3.52 -3.35
CA THR A 352 -1.98 -4.01 -4.71
C THR A 352 -0.69 -4.40 -5.40
N ALA A 353 0.37 -3.63 -5.17
CA ALA A 353 1.66 -3.77 -5.84
C ALA A 353 2.60 -4.79 -5.16
N CYS A 354 2.24 -5.40 -4.01
CA CYS A 354 3.18 -6.13 -3.15
C CYS A 354 3.93 -7.26 -3.88
N LEU A 355 3.26 -8.01 -4.75
CA LEU A 355 3.89 -9.08 -5.53
C LEU A 355 4.85 -8.51 -6.59
N ALA A 356 4.45 -7.47 -7.30
CA ALA A 356 5.31 -6.81 -8.28
C ALA A 356 6.50 -6.07 -7.62
N ILE A 357 6.32 -5.53 -6.40
CA ILE A 357 7.41 -4.99 -5.58
C ILE A 357 8.40 -6.11 -5.25
N ALA A 358 7.92 -7.29 -4.85
CA ALA A 358 8.76 -8.43 -4.53
C ALA A 358 9.60 -8.90 -5.73
N GLU A 359 9.01 -9.01 -6.92
CA GLU A 359 9.74 -9.31 -8.16
C GLU A 359 10.78 -8.23 -8.48
N HIS A 360 10.42 -6.95 -8.31
CA HIS A 360 11.36 -5.85 -8.53
C HIS A 360 12.55 -5.94 -7.57
N VAL A 361 12.33 -6.27 -6.30
CA VAL A 361 13.40 -6.48 -5.30
C VAL A 361 14.31 -7.64 -5.69
N LEU A 362 13.75 -8.77 -6.14
CA LEU A 362 14.54 -9.88 -6.66
C LEU A 362 15.48 -9.44 -7.80
N GLY A 363 14.95 -8.71 -8.77
CA GLY A 363 15.75 -8.20 -9.89
C GLY A 363 16.88 -7.24 -9.47
N LEU A 364 16.73 -6.52 -8.33
CA LEU A 364 17.80 -5.67 -7.78
C LEU A 364 18.92 -6.48 -7.09
N LEU A 365 18.61 -7.69 -6.64
CA LEU A 365 19.54 -8.58 -5.94
C LEU A 365 20.25 -9.55 -6.88
N GLU A 366 19.74 -9.74 -8.10
CA GLU A 366 20.42 -10.54 -9.10
C GLU A 366 21.73 -9.83 -9.53
N PRO A 367 22.85 -10.58 -9.68
CA PRO A 367 24.06 -9.99 -10.22
C PRO A 367 23.74 -9.40 -11.60
N THR A 368 23.96 -8.11 -11.77
CA THR A 368 23.91 -7.51 -13.11
C THR A 368 24.88 -8.31 -13.99
N ALA A 369 24.37 -9.12 -14.93
CA ALA A 369 25.20 -9.75 -15.91
C ALA A 369 26.03 -8.64 -16.57
N LEU A 370 27.31 -8.57 -16.26
CA LEU A 370 28.23 -7.66 -16.94
C LEU A 370 28.06 -7.94 -18.42
N ALA A 371 27.55 -6.94 -19.15
CA ALA A 371 27.55 -6.98 -20.61
C ALA A 371 29.01 -7.16 -21.05
N THR A 372 29.35 -8.37 -21.43
CA THR A 372 30.64 -8.73 -22.03
C THR A 372 30.75 -8.16 -23.42
#